data_eb2b47eef72161daba68f93b439f448a
#
_entry.id   eb2b47eef72161daba68f93b439f448a
#
_cell.length_a   1.000
_cell.length_b   1.000
_cell.length_c   1.000
_cell.angle_alpha   90.00
_cell.angle_beta   90.00
_cell.angle_gamma   90.00
#
_symmetry.space_group_name_H-M   'P 1'
#
loop_
_entity.id
_entity.type
_entity.pdbx_description
1 polymer ?
#
loop_
_entity_poly.entity_id
_entity_poly.type
_entity_poly.pdbx_seq_one_letter_code
_entity_poly.pdbx_strand_id
1 'polypeptide(L)'
;MRILIADDSRVMRQIVSRTLRQAGYDGHELVEVADGKQLYDAATAQPPDLVLSDWNMPEMNGLEALVAIRAAGIEVPFGFVTTEGTPEMRKKAEDAGAMFLITKPFTAESFRDVLDPILR
;
A
#
# COMPACT_ATOMS: atom_id res chain seq x y z
N MET A 1 -5.79 -13.76 -3.55
CA MET A 1 -5.95 -12.30 -3.68
C MET A 1 -4.74 -11.68 -4.35
N ARG A 2 -4.92 -10.54 -4.93
CA ARG A 2 -3.85 -9.81 -5.60
C ARG A 2 -3.52 -8.55 -4.77
N ILE A 3 -2.26 -8.42 -4.38
CA ILE A 3 -1.79 -7.32 -3.54
C ILE A 3 -0.75 -6.51 -4.33
N LEU A 4 -0.98 -5.22 -4.50
CA LEU A 4 -0.04 -4.30 -5.14
C LEU A 4 0.84 -3.68 -4.06
N ILE A 5 2.16 -3.73 -4.27
CA ILE A 5 3.16 -3.15 -3.38
C ILE A 5 3.88 -2.05 -4.16
N ALA A 6 3.74 -0.80 -3.73
CA ALA A 6 4.32 0.36 -4.38
C ALA A 6 5.38 1.00 -3.49
N ASP A 7 6.61 1.07 -3.97
CA ASP A 7 7.74 1.70 -3.29
C ASP A 7 8.84 1.87 -4.33
N ASP A 8 9.53 3.00 -4.33
CA ASP A 8 10.61 3.25 -5.28
C ASP A 8 11.89 2.47 -4.94
N SER A 9 11.99 1.92 -3.73
CA SER A 9 13.09 1.07 -3.30
C SER A 9 12.78 -0.40 -3.57
N ARG A 10 13.54 -1.02 -4.46
CA ARG A 10 13.41 -2.46 -4.72
C ARG A 10 13.64 -3.29 -3.47
N VAL A 11 14.65 -2.90 -2.67
CA VAL A 11 14.96 -3.60 -1.41
C VAL A 11 13.77 -3.52 -0.46
N MET A 12 13.15 -2.35 -0.35
CA MET A 12 11.99 -2.19 0.52
C MET A 12 10.80 -3.01 0.04
N ARG A 13 10.55 -3.07 -1.28
CA ARG A 13 9.48 -3.94 -1.82
C ARG A 13 9.72 -5.41 -1.44
N GLN A 14 10.97 -5.86 -1.50
CA GLN A 14 11.34 -7.22 -1.10
C GLN A 14 11.11 -7.45 0.40
N ILE A 15 11.42 -6.46 1.23
CA ILE A 15 11.21 -6.53 2.67
C ILE A 15 9.72 -6.62 2.99
N VAL A 16 8.90 -5.79 2.34
CA VAL A 16 7.44 -5.84 2.51
C VAL A 16 6.90 -7.20 2.10
N SER A 17 7.30 -7.71 0.94
CA SER A 17 6.87 -9.02 0.45
C SER A 17 7.23 -10.14 1.42
N ARG A 18 8.47 -10.12 1.93
CA ARG A 18 8.93 -11.12 2.89
C ARG A 18 8.12 -11.04 4.19
N THR A 19 7.89 -9.82 4.67
CA THR A 19 7.14 -9.62 5.92
C THR A 19 5.70 -10.09 5.78
N LEU A 20 5.07 -9.87 4.62
CA LEU A 20 3.73 -10.40 4.35
C LEU A 20 3.71 -11.93 4.40
N ARG A 21 4.70 -12.59 3.81
CA ARG A 21 4.81 -14.06 3.87
C ARG A 21 4.98 -14.53 5.30
N GLN A 22 5.83 -13.87 6.08
CA GLN A 22 6.04 -14.19 7.50
C GLN A 22 4.76 -13.99 8.32
N ALA A 23 3.93 -13.04 7.92
CA ALA A 23 2.66 -12.77 8.59
C ALA A 23 1.57 -13.78 8.23
N GLY A 24 1.82 -14.67 7.28
CA GLY A 24 0.87 -15.70 6.87
C GLY A 24 0.11 -15.40 5.59
N TYR A 25 0.51 -14.36 4.84
CA TYR A 25 -0.15 -13.98 3.58
C TYR A 25 0.62 -14.46 2.35
N ASP A 26 1.29 -15.60 2.46
CA ASP A 26 2.13 -16.17 1.41
C ASP A 26 1.33 -16.80 0.27
N GLY A 27 0.04 -17.04 0.46
CA GLY A 27 -0.84 -17.57 -0.58
C GLY A 27 -1.37 -16.54 -1.57
N HIS A 28 -0.97 -15.28 -1.44
CA HIS A 28 -1.48 -14.19 -2.29
C HIS A 28 -0.49 -13.83 -3.40
N GLU A 29 -1.02 -13.36 -4.53
CA GLU A 29 -0.21 -12.82 -5.62
C GLU A 29 0.29 -11.44 -5.24
N LEU A 30 1.61 -11.24 -5.23
CA LEU A 30 2.24 -9.97 -4.89
C LEU A 30 2.79 -9.34 -6.16
N VAL A 31 2.32 -8.13 -6.49
CA VAL A 31 2.75 -7.38 -7.67
C VAL A 31 3.46 -6.11 -7.21
N GLU A 32 4.69 -5.88 -7.69
CA GLU A 32 5.50 -4.74 -7.28
C GLU A 32 5.50 -3.66 -8.35
N VAL A 33 5.36 -2.41 -7.92
CA VAL A 33 5.51 -1.23 -8.78
C VAL A 33 6.42 -0.21 -8.10
N ALA A 34 7.07 0.65 -8.88
CA ALA A 34 8.17 1.47 -8.40
C ALA A 34 7.82 2.96 -8.21
N ASP A 35 6.67 3.40 -8.67
CA ASP A 35 6.25 4.80 -8.50
C ASP A 35 4.72 4.91 -8.52
N GLY A 36 4.24 6.12 -8.22
CA GLY A 36 2.81 6.37 -8.13
C GLY A 36 2.07 6.28 -9.47
N LYS A 37 2.75 6.59 -10.57
CA LYS A 37 2.13 6.47 -11.89
C LYS A 37 1.95 5.01 -12.26
N GLN A 38 2.96 4.17 -12.01
CA GLN A 38 2.84 2.73 -12.22
C GLN A 38 1.75 2.13 -11.33
N LEU A 39 1.66 2.62 -10.08
CA LEU A 39 0.61 2.19 -9.17
C LEU A 39 -0.77 2.51 -9.72
N TYR A 40 -0.98 3.75 -10.15
CA TYR A 40 -2.24 4.18 -10.73
C TYR A 40 -2.59 3.34 -11.97
N ASP A 41 -1.64 3.18 -12.88
CA ASP A 41 -1.86 2.44 -14.12
C ASP A 41 -2.20 0.97 -13.82
N ALA A 42 -1.49 0.33 -12.90
CA ALA A 42 -1.74 -1.06 -12.54
C ALA A 42 -3.09 -1.23 -11.84
N ALA A 43 -3.42 -0.34 -10.91
CA ALA A 43 -4.66 -0.43 -10.16
C ALA A 43 -5.90 -0.17 -11.01
N THR A 44 -5.77 0.69 -12.03
CA THR A 44 -6.90 0.98 -12.92
C THR A 44 -7.06 -0.06 -14.02
N ALA A 45 -5.94 -0.63 -14.50
CA ALA A 45 -5.99 -1.68 -15.53
C ALA A 45 -6.60 -2.99 -14.99
N GLN A 46 -6.21 -3.36 -13.78
CA GLN A 46 -6.72 -4.56 -13.11
C GLN A 46 -6.76 -4.29 -11.60
N PRO A 47 -7.91 -3.84 -11.08
CA PRO A 47 -8.01 -3.51 -9.65
C PRO A 47 -7.59 -4.68 -8.76
N PRO A 48 -6.64 -4.45 -7.83
CA PRO A 48 -6.21 -5.48 -6.89
C PRO A 48 -7.17 -5.58 -5.71
N ASP A 49 -6.90 -6.52 -4.82
CA ASP A 49 -7.69 -6.68 -3.60
C ASP A 49 -7.15 -5.82 -2.45
N LEU A 50 -5.89 -5.38 -2.56
CA LEU A 50 -5.24 -4.54 -1.57
C LEU A 50 -4.09 -3.78 -2.20
N VAL A 51 -3.87 -2.53 -1.79
CA VAL A 51 -2.69 -1.74 -2.14
C VAL A 51 -1.93 -1.38 -0.88
N LEU A 52 -0.63 -1.64 -0.88
CA LEU A 52 0.31 -1.18 0.13
C LEU A 52 1.29 -0.24 -0.55
N SER A 53 1.29 1.03 -0.17
CA SER A 53 2.07 2.06 -0.86
C SER A 53 2.93 2.88 0.08
N ASP A 54 4.17 3.16 -0.32
CA ASP A 54 4.93 4.23 0.30
C ASP A 54 4.28 5.56 -0.05
N TRP A 55 4.59 6.58 0.74
CA TRP A 55 4.10 7.95 0.51
C TRP A 55 4.97 8.68 -0.52
N ASN A 56 6.28 8.66 -0.31
CA ASN A 56 7.23 9.39 -1.15
C ASN A 56 7.74 8.53 -2.29
N MET A 57 7.28 8.82 -3.49
CA MET A 57 7.68 8.12 -4.71
C MET A 57 7.80 9.12 -5.85
N PRO A 58 8.67 8.86 -6.85
CA PRO A 58 8.80 9.75 -8.01
C PRO A 58 7.56 9.68 -8.91
N GLU A 59 7.43 10.61 -9.81
CA GLU A 59 6.35 10.79 -10.77
C GLU A 59 5.04 11.22 -10.11
N MET A 60 4.54 10.43 -9.18
CA MET A 60 3.32 10.66 -8.44
C MET A 60 3.50 10.05 -7.05
N ASN A 61 3.30 10.81 -5.98
CA ASN A 61 3.44 10.23 -4.64
C ASN A 61 2.23 9.33 -4.30
N GLY A 62 2.34 8.61 -3.18
CA GLY A 62 1.32 7.65 -2.80
C GLY A 62 -0.04 8.27 -2.52
N LEU A 63 -0.08 9.47 -1.94
CA LEU A 63 -1.33 10.17 -1.68
C LEU A 63 -1.99 10.62 -2.99
N GLU A 64 -1.21 11.16 -3.92
CA GLU A 64 -1.70 11.55 -5.24
C GLU A 64 -2.26 10.35 -6.00
N ALA A 65 -1.57 9.21 -5.91
CA ALA A 65 -2.03 7.98 -6.55
C ALA A 65 -3.37 7.51 -5.95
N LEU A 66 -3.49 7.55 -4.62
CA LEU A 66 -4.74 7.18 -3.94
C LEU A 66 -5.90 8.08 -4.39
N VAL A 67 -5.68 9.38 -4.40
CA VAL A 67 -6.71 10.34 -4.84
C VAL A 67 -7.14 10.05 -6.28
N ALA A 68 -6.18 9.79 -7.17
CA ALA A 68 -6.46 9.49 -8.57
C ALA A 68 -7.22 8.15 -8.74
N ILE A 69 -6.85 7.14 -7.97
CA ILE A 69 -7.52 5.83 -7.99
C ILE A 69 -8.98 5.98 -7.53
N ARG A 70 -9.21 6.73 -6.45
CA ARG A 70 -10.57 6.99 -5.97
C ARG A 70 -11.38 7.80 -6.98
N ALA A 71 -10.76 8.80 -7.63
CA ALA A 71 -11.43 9.58 -8.66
C ALA A 71 -11.80 8.74 -9.87
N ALA A 72 -11.09 7.64 -10.12
CA ALA A 72 -11.43 6.68 -11.17
C ALA A 72 -12.54 5.72 -10.76
N GLY A 73 -13.11 5.87 -9.57
CA GLY A 73 -14.21 5.04 -9.08
C GLY A 73 -13.77 3.71 -8.49
N ILE A 74 -12.50 3.55 -8.18
CA ILE A 74 -11.96 2.28 -7.67
C ILE A 74 -11.80 2.37 -6.15
N GLU A 75 -12.50 1.49 -5.45
CA GLU A 75 -12.59 1.48 -3.98
C GLU A 75 -11.77 0.38 -3.34
N VAL A 76 -10.60 0.10 -3.91
CA VAL A 76 -9.71 -0.93 -3.36
C VAL A 76 -9.24 -0.54 -1.96
N PRO A 77 -9.15 -1.50 -1.01
CA PRO A 77 -8.48 -1.26 0.26
C PRO A 77 -7.06 -0.77 0.03
N PHE A 78 -6.70 0.35 0.66
CA PHE A 78 -5.43 1.04 0.44
C PHE A 78 -4.82 1.40 1.79
N GLY A 79 -3.56 1.02 1.99
CA GLY A 79 -2.82 1.37 3.19
C GLY A 79 -1.45 1.91 2.85
N PHE A 80 -0.93 2.80 3.70
CA PHE A 80 0.41 3.35 3.56
C PHE A 80 1.41 2.60 4.42
N VAL A 81 2.62 2.43 3.87
CA VAL A 81 3.78 1.89 4.58
C VAL A 81 4.90 2.88 4.36
N THR A 82 5.20 3.72 5.34
CA THR A 82 6.09 4.87 5.15
C THR A 82 6.97 5.12 6.38
N THR A 83 8.06 5.88 6.21
CA THR A 83 8.93 6.26 7.31
C THR A 83 8.36 7.38 8.17
N GLU A 84 7.38 8.12 7.65
CA GLU A 84 6.77 9.25 8.35
C GLU A 84 5.30 8.96 8.64
N GLY A 85 4.90 9.17 9.89
CA GLY A 85 3.51 8.94 10.30
C GLY A 85 3.01 10.06 11.19
N THR A 86 3.20 11.32 10.76
CA THR A 86 2.71 12.48 11.53
C THR A 86 1.18 12.46 11.61
N PRO A 87 0.59 13.08 12.62
CA PRO A 87 -0.87 13.21 12.70
C PRO A 87 -1.48 13.85 11.46
N GLU A 88 -0.79 14.82 10.86
CA GLU A 88 -1.25 15.48 9.63
C GLU A 88 -1.28 14.50 8.45
N MET A 89 -0.25 13.69 8.31
CA MET A 89 -0.18 12.70 7.23
C MET A 89 -1.25 11.62 7.42
N ARG A 90 -1.45 11.17 8.65
CA ARG A 90 -2.49 10.18 8.95
C ARG A 90 -3.88 10.70 8.62
N LYS A 91 -4.14 11.97 8.93
CA LYS A 91 -5.42 12.61 8.61
C LYS A 91 -5.61 12.73 7.10
N LYS A 92 -4.58 13.17 6.38
CA LYS A 92 -4.64 13.27 4.92
C LYS A 92 -4.91 11.92 4.26
N ALA A 93 -4.26 10.87 4.76
CA ALA A 93 -4.45 9.51 4.27
C ALA A 93 -5.89 9.06 4.50
N GLU A 94 -6.40 9.24 5.70
CA GLU A 94 -7.76 8.88 6.07
C GLU A 94 -8.79 9.64 5.23
N ASP A 95 -8.60 10.96 5.11
CA ASP A 95 -9.50 11.81 4.30
C ASP A 95 -9.53 11.39 2.83
N ALA A 96 -8.43 10.86 2.32
CA ALA A 96 -8.35 10.38 0.94
C ALA A 96 -8.88 8.94 0.77
N GLY A 97 -9.21 8.27 1.86
CA GLY A 97 -9.80 6.93 1.83
C GLY A 97 -8.84 5.79 2.12
N ALA A 98 -7.66 6.06 2.69
CA ALA A 98 -6.77 5.01 3.15
C ALA A 98 -7.32 4.37 4.43
N MET A 99 -7.15 3.06 4.56
CA MET A 99 -7.65 2.31 5.71
C MET A 99 -6.68 2.30 6.89
N PHE A 100 -5.37 2.45 6.61
CA PHE A 100 -4.35 2.45 7.66
C PHE A 100 -3.06 3.10 7.19
N LEU A 101 -2.17 3.36 8.14
CA LEU A 101 -0.81 3.81 7.86
C LEU A 101 0.12 3.09 8.85
N ILE A 102 1.09 2.36 8.30
CA ILE A 102 2.11 1.66 9.07
C ILE A 102 3.42 2.42 8.91
N THR A 103 4.12 2.67 10.02
CA THR A 103 5.43 3.33 9.99
C THR A 103 6.56 2.31 9.92
N LYS A 104 7.58 2.60 9.14
CA LYS A 104 8.83 1.83 9.10
C LYS A 104 9.71 2.21 10.29
N PRO A 105 10.38 1.28 10.96
CA PRO A 105 10.37 -0.16 10.70
C PRO A 105 9.09 -0.83 11.18
N PHE A 106 8.72 -1.92 10.53
CA PHE A 106 7.51 -2.68 10.84
C PHE A 106 7.84 -4.15 11.09
N THR A 107 6.88 -4.89 11.63
CA THR A 107 7.00 -6.33 11.88
C THR A 107 5.87 -7.09 11.21
N ALA A 108 5.98 -8.42 11.16
CA ALA A 108 4.88 -9.26 10.69
C ALA A 108 3.60 -9.02 11.52
N GLU A 109 3.75 -8.79 12.82
CA GLU A 109 2.63 -8.49 13.70
C GLU A 109 1.94 -7.18 13.32
N SER A 110 2.73 -6.14 12.96
CA SER A 110 2.18 -4.87 12.48
C SER A 110 1.23 -5.08 11.30
N PHE A 111 1.62 -5.93 10.36
CA PHE A 111 0.77 -6.25 9.22
C PHE A 111 -0.45 -7.06 9.61
N ARG A 112 -0.30 -8.06 10.47
CA ARG A 112 -1.44 -8.87 10.92
C ARG A 112 -2.50 -8.00 11.60
N ASP A 113 -2.09 -7.05 12.42
CA ASP A 113 -3.01 -6.19 13.17
C ASP A 113 -3.95 -5.40 12.24
N VAL A 114 -3.44 -4.94 11.09
CA VAL A 114 -4.23 -4.13 10.15
C VAL A 114 -4.84 -4.94 9.02
N LEU A 115 -4.23 -6.05 8.61
CA LEU A 115 -4.65 -6.82 7.44
C LEU A 115 -5.61 -7.97 7.76
N ASP A 116 -5.54 -8.58 8.93
CA ASP A 116 -6.46 -9.66 9.28
C ASP A 116 -7.92 -9.26 9.13
N PRO A 117 -8.36 -8.08 9.58
CA PRO A 117 -9.74 -7.66 9.37
C PRO A 117 -10.13 -7.48 7.90
N ILE A 118 -9.15 -7.28 7.01
CA ILE A 118 -9.38 -7.04 5.58
C ILE A 118 -9.28 -8.34 4.78
N LEU A 119 -8.29 -9.18 5.09
CA LEU A 119 -7.94 -10.36 4.30
C LEU A 119 -8.52 -11.67 4.84
N ARG A 120 -9.14 -11.64 5.99
CA ARG A 120 -9.70 -12.85 6.62
C ARG A 120 -11.17 -12.75 6.93
#